data_1201a9a00024b757e5de97b95c559051
#
_entry.id   1201a9a00024b757e5de97b95c559051
#
_cell.length_a   1.000
_cell.length_b   1.000
_cell.length_c   1.000
_cell.angle_alpha   90.00
_cell.angle_beta   90.00
_cell.angle_gamma   90.00
#
_symmetry.space_group_name_H-M   'P 1'
#
loop_
_entity.id
_entity.type
_entity.pdbx_description
1 polymer ?
#
loop_
_entity_poly.entity_id
_entity_poly.type
_entity_poly.pdbx_seq_one_letter_code
_entity_poly.pdbx_strand_id
1 'polypeptide(L)'
;MFRGGNLLKRRQQAKRNVRIPPQPSLRLWMGYPAQIMNYVISDIHGEFPRYQQMLETINFQPEDTLYVLGDVIDRGAQGIEIIEDIMARANVVPLLGNHEKMCLNAFSRPINPEAMSLWRDYNGGNTTYRALKYRRTAEQRRKILSWMESLPDHLNITVGSKSFHLVHAFPADNTEARIWTRPDYSDPVPFQDNRVVIVGHTVTAHFLGEQSPHDAMRALESMEEHFPIVHAPHFIAIDCGCGNRTPARRLACLRLEDFQEF
;
A
#
# COMPACT_ATOMS: atom_id res chain seq x y z
N MET A 1 -43.12 45.67 36.23
CA MET A 1 -42.89 45.14 34.91
C MET A 1 -41.59 44.33 34.91
N PHE A 2 -41.73 43.03 34.96
CA PHE A 2 -40.61 42.10 35.09
C PHE A 2 -40.12 41.69 33.71
N ARG A 3 -38.79 41.73 33.47
CA ARG A 3 -38.15 41.04 32.35
C ARG A 3 -37.16 40.05 32.91
N GLY A 4 -37.50 38.78 32.82
CA GLY A 4 -36.64 37.65 33.06
C GLY A 4 -35.64 37.47 31.92
N GLY A 5 -34.36 37.55 32.24
CA GLY A 5 -33.25 37.26 31.32
C GLY A 5 -32.74 35.84 31.51
N ASN A 6 -32.69 35.14 30.41
CA ASN A 6 -32.44 33.73 30.21
C ASN A 6 -31.00 33.32 30.56
N LEU A 7 -30.82 32.50 31.60
CA LEU A 7 -29.52 32.00 32.12
C LEU A 7 -29.09 30.65 31.50
N LEU A 8 -29.16 30.54 30.16
CA LEU A 8 -28.81 29.30 29.45
C LEU A 8 -27.69 29.45 28.40
N LYS A 9 -26.79 30.39 28.61
CA LYS A 9 -25.56 30.46 27.77
C LYS A 9 -24.35 30.52 28.67
N ARG A 10 -23.69 29.37 28.96
CA ARG A 10 -22.25 29.18 29.23
C ARG A 10 -21.99 27.87 29.94
N ARG A 11 -21.97 26.77 29.19
CA ARG A 11 -21.13 25.61 29.47
C ARG A 11 -20.76 24.93 28.15
N GLN A 12 -20.01 25.58 27.28
CA GLN A 12 -19.15 24.89 26.36
C GLN A 12 -17.89 24.53 27.13
N GLN A 13 -17.90 23.35 27.69
CA GLN A 13 -16.73 22.73 28.31
C GLN A 13 -15.77 22.34 27.18
N ALA A 14 -14.60 22.98 27.17
CA ALA A 14 -13.46 22.57 26.35
C ALA A 14 -13.17 21.11 26.65
N LYS A 15 -13.48 20.22 25.70
CA LYS A 15 -12.98 18.85 25.71
C LYS A 15 -11.47 18.93 25.46
N ARG A 16 -10.69 18.90 26.54
CA ARG A 16 -9.26 18.63 26.47
C ARG A 16 -9.10 17.26 25.80
N ASN A 17 -8.50 17.23 24.62
CA ASN A 17 -8.00 16.00 24.00
C ASN A 17 -6.89 15.43 24.92
N VAL A 18 -7.29 14.60 25.86
CA VAL A 18 -6.36 13.74 26.59
C VAL A 18 -5.91 12.70 25.57
N ARG A 19 -4.67 12.79 25.08
CA ARG A 19 -4.02 11.70 24.39
C ARG A 19 -3.92 10.55 25.38
N ILE A 20 -4.79 9.56 25.23
CA ILE A 20 -4.65 8.26 25.91
C ILE A 20 -3.40 7.62 25.30
N PRO A 21 -2.36 7.30 26.08
CA PRO A 21 -1.23 6.54 25.55
C PRO A 21 -1.76 5.21 25.00
N PRO A 22 -1.16 4.65 23.94
CA PRO A 22 -1.58 3.36 23.40
C PRO A 22 -1.58 2.34 24.52
N GLN A 23 -2.72 1.72 24.75
CA GLN A 23 -2.87 0.65 25.74
C GLN A 23 -1.98 -0.51 25.28
N PRO A 24 -1.17 -1.11 26.16
CA PRO A 24 -0.45 -2.32 25.82
C PRO A 24 -1.47 -3.36 25.36
N SER A 25 -1.18 -3.99 24.22
CA SER A 25 -2.10 -4.92 23.57
C SER A 25 -2.62 -5.96 24.58
N LEU A 26 -3.92 -6.27 24.54
CA LEU A 26 -4.57 -7.34 25.31
C LEU A 26 -3.81 -8.69 25.20
N ARG A 27 -2.99 -8.88 24.18
CA ARG A 27 -2.11 -10.04 23.95
C ARG A 27 -1.11 -10.27 25.08
N LEU A 28 -0.53 -9.23 25.68
CA LEU A 28 0.44 -9.33 26.78
C LEU A 28 -0.22 -9.73 28.12
N TRP A 29 -1.51 -9.52 28.29
CA TRP A 29 -2.19 -9.79 29.56
C TRP A 29 -2.64 -11.23 29.74
N MET A 30 -2.72 -12.03 28.67
CA MET A 30 -3.20 -13.41 28.72
C MET A 30 -2.11 -14.49 28.79
N GLY A 31 -0.83 -14.14 28.87
CA GLY A 31 0.26 -15.13 29.01
C GLY A 31 0.44 -16.07 27.81
N TYR A 32 -0.26 -15.81 26.67
CA TYR A 32 0.02 -16.51 25.42
C TYR A 32 1.24 -15.87 24.75
N PRO A 33 2.15 -16.67 24.16
CA PRO A 33 3.22 -16.12 23.35
C PRO A 33 2.60 -15.22 22.27
N ALA A 34 3.16 -14.02 22.08
CA ALA A 34 2.72 -13.11 21.05
C ALA A 34 2.78 -13.85 19.71
N GLN A 35 1.61 -14.09 19.11
CA GLN A 35 1.56 -14.75 17.82
C GLN A 35 2.07 -13.76 16.78
N ILE A 36 3.18 -14.11 16.13
CA ILE A 36 3.75 -13.35 15.02
C ILE A 36 2.72 -13.34 13.89
N MET A 37 2.38 -12.13 13.40
CA MET A 37 1.44 -11.96 12.32
C MET A 37 2.16 -11.51 11.05
N ASN A 38 1.65 -11.95 9.91
CA ASN A 38 2.14 -11.60 8.60
C ASN A 38 1.04 -10.85 7.84
N TYR A 39 1.37 -9.64 7.41
CA TYR A 39 0.45 -8.74 6.72
C TYR A 39 0.96 -8.44 5.32
N VAL A 40 0.05 -8.12 4.40
CA VAL A 40 0.39 -7.66 3.07
C VAL A 40 -0.45 -6.45 2.68
N ILE A 41 0.21 -5.43 2.11
CA ILE A 41 -0.39 -4.22 1.54
C ILE A 41 0.21 -3.97 0.15
N SER A 42 -0.40 -3.08 -0.63
CA SER A 42 0.09 -2.75 -1.97
C SER A 42 -0.23 -1.29 -2.34
N ASP A 43 0.50 -0.76 -3.34
CA ASP A 43 0.15 0.47 -4.09
C ASP A 43 -0.15 1.68 -3.18
N ILE A 44 0.78 1.99 -2.27
CA ILE A 44 0.64 3.07 -1.27
C ILE A 44 0.68 4.45 -1.94
N HIS A 45 1.49 4.59 -2.99
CA HIS A 45 1.58 5.79 -3.81
C HIS A 45 1.74 7.10 -3.03
N GLY A 46 2.70 7.15 -2.10
CA GLY A 46 3.04 8.37 -1.38
C GLY A 46 2.00 8.87 -0.39
N GLU A 47 0.99 8.07 -0.06
CA GLU A 47 -0.05 8.37 0.91
C GLU A 47 0.40 7.99 2.34
N PHE A 48 1.46 8.66 2.84
CA PHE A 48 2.09 8.37 4.13
C PHE A 48 1.11 8.36 5.32
N PRO A 49 0.12 9.28 5.42
CA PRO A 49 -0.86 9.23 6.49
C PRO A 49 -1.70 7.94 6.48
N ARG A 50 -2.04 7.41 5.29
CA ARG A 50 -2.77 6.14 5.17
C ARG A 50 -1.91 4.94 5.55
N TYR A 51 -0.63 4.98 5.17
CA TYR A 51 0.34 3.96 5.60
C TYR A 51 0.48 3.93 7.12
N GLN A 52 0.66 5.08 7.77
CA GLN A 52 0.74 5.17 9.22
C GLN A 52 -0.55 4.71 9.90
N GLN A 53 -1.71 5.16 9.40
CA GLN A 53 -3.01 4.72 9.91
C GLN A 53 -3.20 3.20 9.78
N MET A 54 -2.71 2.58 8.70
CA MET A 54 -2.77 1.13 8.53
C MET A 54 -1.93 0.42 9.58
N LEU A 55 -0.68 0.85 9.82
CA LEU A 55 0.17 0.29 10.89
C LEU A 55 -0.50 0.38 12.27
N GLU A 56 -1.20 1.48 12.55
CA GLU A 56 -1.98 1.65 13.78
C GLU A 56 -3.19 0.70 13.80
N THR A 57 -3.93 0.60 12.69
CA THR A 57 -5.14 -0.24 12.57
C THR A 57 -4.85 -1.71 12.82
N ILE A 58 -3.75 -2.23 12.24
CA ILE A 58 -3.34 -3.62 12.45
C ILE A 58 -2.57 -3.81 13.76
N ASN A 59 -2.34 -2.73 14.51
CA ASN A 59 -1.51 -2.74 15.73
C ASN A 59 -0.16 -3.45 15.47
N PHE A 60 0.55 -2.99 14.41
CA PHE A 60 1.80 -3.60 13.92
C PHE A 60 2.88 -3.61 14.98
N GLN A 61 3.41 -4.79 15.29
CA GLN A 61 4.39 -5.01 16.34
C GLN A 61 5.80 -5.29 15.76
N PRO A 62 6.88 -5.13 16.54
CA PRO A 62 8.25 -5.44 16.08
C PRO A 62 8.46 -6.89 15.62
N GLU A 63 7.66 -7.83 16.13
CA GLU A 63 7.71 -9.25 15.81
C GLU A 63 6.92 -9.60 14.55
N ASP A 64 5.97 -8.76 14.15
CA ASP A 64 5.15 -8.98 12.96
C ASP A 64 5.96 -8.71 11.68
N THR A 65 5.50 -9.24 10.55
CA THR A 65 6.08 -8.94 9.23
C THR A 65 5.04 -8.27 8.34
N LEU A 66 5.42 -7.17 7.68
CA LEU A 66 4.63 -6.50 6.67
C LEU A 66 5.28 -6.63 5.30
N TYR A 67 4.61 -7.28 4.36
CA TYR A 67 4.99 -7.30 2.95
C TYR A 67 4.31 -6.15 2.21
N VAL A 68 5.07 -5.43 1.37
CA VAL A 68 4.57 -4.32 0.55
C VAL A 68 4.80 -4.68 -0.92
N LEU A 69 3.74 -4.89 -1.68
CA LEU A 69 3.83 -5.41 -3.05
C LEU A 69 4.25 -4.35 -4.10
N GLY A 70 5.03 -3.35 -3.71
CA GLY A 70 5.53 -2.30 -4.60
C GLY A 70 4.61 -1.08 -4.70
N ASP A 71 4.95 -0.18 -5.62
CA ASP A 71 4.28 1.10 -5.88
C ASP A 71 4.11 1.95 -4.60
N VAL A 72 5.21 2.10 -3.87
CA VAL A 72 5.30 2.93 -2.66
C VAL A 72 5.32 4.41 -3.00
N ILE A 73 6.01 4.74 -4.11
CA ILE A 73 6.27 6.12 -4.55
C ILE A 73 5.22 6.65 -5.54
N ASP A 74 5.39 7.91 -5.93
CA ASP A 74 4.62 8.63 -6.95
C ASP A 74 3.18 9.00 -6.52
N ARG A 75 2.53 9.86 -7.31
CA ARG A 75 1.18 10.38 -7.13
C ARG A 75 1.03 11.21 -5.84
N GLY A 76 1.09 10.60 -4.67
CA GLY A 76 1.08 11.27 -3.38
C GLY A 76 2.37 12.01 -3.06
N ALA A 77 2.35 12.83 -2.03
CA ALA A 77 3.42 13.79 -1.76
C ALA A 77 4.62 13.22 -0.99
N GLN A 78 4.47 12.06 -0.34
CA GLN A 78 5.40 11.58 0.69
C GLN A 78 5.93 10.15 0.42
N GLY A 79 6.08 9.76 -0.86
CA GLY A 79 6.60 8.43 -1.23
C GLY A 79 8.02 8.18 -0.73
N ILE A 80 8.89 9.19 -0.75
CA ILE A 80 10.27 9.05 -0.27
C ILE A 80 10.32 8.94 1.26
N GLU A 81 9.43 9.61 1.97
CA GLU A 81 9.29 9.48 3.42
C GLU A 81 8.85 8.07 3.82
N ILE A 82 7.96 7.44 3.03
CA ILE A 82 7.57 6.02 3.23
C ILE A 82 8.77 5.09 2.97
N ILE A 83 9.51 5.31 1.87
CA ILE A 83 10.74 4.55 1.57
C ILE A 83 11.73 4.64 2.74
N GLU A 84 11.96 5.83 3.29
CA GLU A 84 12.89 6.03 4.42
C GLU A 84 12.40 5.32 5.70
N ASP A 85 11.08 5.32 5.96
CA ASP A 85 10.49 4.56 7.07
C ASP A 85 10.66 3.06 6.87
N ILE A 86 10.38 2.54 5.67
CA ILE A 86 10.56 1.11 5.33
C ILE A 86 12.04 0.70 5.46
N MET A 87 12.96 1.50 4.95
CA MET A 87 14.41 1.26 5.06
C MET A 87 14.89 1.19 6.51
N ALA A 88 14.20 1.83 7.44
CA ALA A 88 14.53 1.83 8.86
C ALA A 88 13.93 0.63 9.62
N ARG A 89 13.02 -0.14 9.02
CA ARG A 89 12.32 -1.27 9.64
C ARG A 89 12.83 -2.61 9.11
N ALA A 90 13.37 -3.45 9.97
CA ALA A 90 13.86 -4.78 9.58
C ALA A 90 12.71 -5.78 9.27
N ASN A 91 11.49 -5.46 9.71
CA ASN A 91 10.31 -6.32 9.61
C ASN A 91 9.28 -5.82 8.56
N VAL A 92 9.68 -4.91 7.68
CA VAL A 92 8.91 -4.52 6.49
C VAL A 92 9.68 -4.93 5.25
N VAL A 93 9.05 -5.73 4.39
CA VAL A 93 9.66 -6.39 3.23
C VAL A 93 8.98 -5.92 1.95
N PRO A 94 9.52 -4.92 1.26
CA PRO A 94 8.94 -4.42 0.02
C PRO A 94 9.39 -5.22 -1.20
N LEU A 95 8.53 -5.24 -2.22
CA LEU A 95 8.80 -5.67 -3.57
C LEU A 95 9.03 -4.48 -4.51
N LEU A 96 9.63 -4.76 -5.65
CA LEU A 96 9.75 -3.82 -6.75
C LEU A 96 8.39 -3.68 -7.45
N GLY A 97 7.85 -2.47 -7.50
CA GLY A 97 6.72 -2.11 -8.35
C GLY A 97 7.17 -1.43 -9.66
N ASN A 98 6.24 -1.24 -10.59
CA ASN A 98 6.54 -0.57 -11.83
C ASN A 98 6.87 0.92 -11.64
N HIS A 99 6.35 1.58 -10.61
CA HIS A 99 6.68 2.97 -10.30
C HIS A 99 8.12 3.11 -9.79
N GLU A 100 8.61 2.22 -8.93
CA GLU A 100 10.02 2.15 -8.55
C GLU A 100 10.90 1.90 -9.77
N LYS A 101 10.51 0.97 -10.68
CA LYS A 101 11.24 0.68 -11.90
C LYS A 101 11.31 1.87 -12.85
N MET A 102 10.20 2.59 -13.04
CA MET A 102 10.19 3.83 -13.85
C MET A 102 11.11 4.90 -13.27
N CYS A 103 11.10 5.08 -11.94
CA CYS A 103 12.01 6.00 -11.25
C CYS A 103 13.47 5.63 -11.50
N LEU A 104 13.84 4.37 -11.33
CA LEU A 104 15.19 3.86 -11.58
C LEU A 104 15.63 4.10 -13.02
N ASN A 105 14.77 3.81 -14.00
CA ASN A 105 15.04 4.05 -15.41
C ASN A 105 15.24 5.55 -15.70
N ALA A 106 14.44 6.43 -15.08
CA ALA A 106 14.55 7.87 -15.23
C ALA A 106 15.86 8.45 -14.66
N PHE A 107 16.39 7.85 -13.58
CA PHE A 107 17.67 8.24 -12.99
C PHE A 107 18.88 7.44 -13.50
N SER A 108 18.69 6.51 -14.45
CA SER A 108 19.77 5.73 -15.07
C SER A 108 20.81 6.63 -15.74
N ARG A 109 22.03 6.11 -15.95
CA ARG A 109 23.10 6.85 -16.61
C ARG A 109 23.54 6.12 -17.87
N PRO A 110 23.59 6.78 -19.05
CA PRO A 110 23.19 8.20 -19.27
C PRO A 110 21.68 8.43 -19.06
N ILE A 111 21.31 9.64 -18.69
CA ILE A 111 19.90 9.98 -18.49
C ILE A 111 19.14 9.80 -19.81
N ASN A 112 18.04 9.05 -19.76
CA ASN A 112 17.10 8.92 -20.86
C ASN A 112 15.98 9.97 -20.70
N PRO A 113 15.90 11.03 -21.55
CA PRO A 113 14.90 12.09 -21.41
C PRO A 113 13.46 11.59 -21.58
N GLU A 114 13.25 10.58 -22.44
CA GLU A 114 11.92 10.00 -22.68
C GLU A 114 11.43 9.23 -21.45
N ALA A 115 12.28 8.37 -20.86
CA ALA A 115 11.96 7.66 -19.62
C ALA A 115 11.70 8.64 -18.47
N MET A 116 12.50 9.72 -18.38
CA MET A 116 12.30 10.77 -17.38
C MET A 116 10.96 11.48 -17.57
N SER A 117 10.59 11.85 -18.79
CA SER A 117 9.33 12.52 -19.07
C SER A 117 8.14 11.57 -18.85
N LEU A 118 8.22 10.35 -19.34
CA LEU A 118 7.16 9.34 -19.16
C LEU A 118 6.84 9.12 -17.68
N TRP A 119 7.86 8.91 -16.86
CA TRP A 119 7.67 8.72 -15.43
C TRP A 119 7.20 9.99 -14.72
N ARG A 120 7.94 11.09 -14.87
CA ARG A 120 7.74 12.31 -14.11
C ARG A 120 6.44 13.02 -14.47
N ASP A 121 6.16 13.16 -15.79
CA ASP A 121 5.13 14.07 -16.29
C ASP A 121 3.80 13.33 -16.54
N TYR A 122 3.83 12.04 -16.85
CA TYR A 122 2.64 11.26 -17.22
C TYR A 122 2.23 10.20 -16.18
N ASN A 123 3.18 9.66 -15.41
CA ASN A 123 2.90 8.59 -14.44
C ASN A 123 2.93 9.04 -12.97
N GLY A 124 2.86 10.34 -12.70
CA GLY A 124 2.76 10.86 -11.32
C GLY A 124 4.09 10.97 -10.58
N GLY A 125 5.23 10.73 -11.25
CA GLY A 125 6.56 10.75 -10.66
C GLY A 125 7.07 12.14 -10.24
N ASN A 126 6.37 13.22 -10.57
CA ASN A 126 6.82 14.58 -10.26
C ASN A 126 7.01 14.82 -8.74
N THR A 127 6.15 14.25 -7.91
CA THR A 127 6.27 14.35 -6.44
C THR A 127 7.54 13.70 -5.94
N THR A 128 7.82 12.47 -6.37
CA THR A 128 9.04 11.71 -6.07
C THR A 128 10.29 12.39 -6.64
N TYR A 129 10.23 12.85 -7.89
CA TYR A 129 11.34 13.58 -8.53
C TYR A 129 11.74 14.81 -7.70
N ARG A 130 10.75 15.62 -7.27
CA ARG A 130 11.01 16.81 -6.45
C ARG A 130 11.58 16.45 -5.09
N ALA A 131 11.09 15.41 -4.45
CA ALA A 131 11.61 14.92 -3.17
C ALA A 131 13.07 14.47 -3.29
N LEU A 132 13.40 13.67 -4.32
CA LEU A 132 14.76 13.19 -4.56
C LEU A 132 15.73 14.30 -4.99
N LYS A 133 15.28 15.22 -5.85
CA LYS A 133 16.17 16.23 -6.43
C LYS A 133 16.41 17.43 -5.52
N TYR A 134 15.38 17.88 -4.80
CA TYR A 134 15.43 19.14 -4.08
C TYR A 134 15.39 19.02 -2.56
N ARG A 135 14.97 17.86 -2.02
CA ARG A 135 14.83 17.62 -0.58
C ARG A 135 15.82 16.58 -0.04
N ARG A 136 16.63 15.97 -0.91
CA ARG A 136 17.65 14.96 -0.53
C ARG A 136 19.01 15.34 -1.11
N THR A 137 20.06 15.10 -0.34
CA THR A 137 21.43 15.25 -0.83
C THR A 137 21.71 14.24 -1.95
N ALA A 138 22.79 14.44 -2.71
CA ALA A 138 23.22 13.48 -3.73
C ALA A 138 23.52 12.09 -3.14
N GLU A 139 24.03 12.03 -1.92
CA GLU A 139 24.33 10.80 -1.20
C GLU A 139 23.04 10.07 -0.77
N GLN A 140 22.11 10.77 -0.12
CA GLN A 140 20.81 10.21 0.25
C GLN A 140 20.05 9.68 -0.95
N ARG A 141 20.03 10.45 -2.06
CA ARG A 141 19.41 10.01 -3.31
C ARG A 141 20.04 8.73 -3.84
N ARG A 142 21.40 8.64 -3.89
CA ARG A 142 22.08 7.42 -4.32
C ARG A 142 21.71 6.22 -3.45
N LYS A 143 21.70 6.41 -2.13
CA LYS A 143 21.33 5.36 -1.17
C LYS A 143 19.92 4.85 -1.44
N ILE A 144 18.93 5.75 -1.62
CA ILE A 144 17.54 5.39 -1.91
C ILE A 144 17.43 4.65 -3.25
N LEU A 145 18.03 5.18 -4.32
CA LEU A 145 17.98 4.55 -5.64
C LEU A 145 18.63 3.16 -5.63
N SER A 146 19.82 3.01 -5.01
CA SER A 146 20.48 1.72 -4.90
C SER A 146 19.68 0.72 -4.07
N TRP A 147 18.99 1.18 -3.03
CA TRP A 147 18.11 0.34 -2.24
C TRP A 147 16.90 -0.12 -3.07
N MET A 148 16.22 0.78 -3.79
CA MET A 148 15.11 0.39 -4.68
C MET A 148 15.57 -0.59 -5.77
N GLU A 149 16.78 -0.45 -6.30
CA GLU A 149 17.35 -1.37 -7.29
C GLU A 149 17.59 -2.78 -6.74
N SER A 150 17.77 -2.92 -5.41
CA SER A 150 17.98 -4.20 -4.75
C SER A 150 16.67 -4.93 -4.38
N LEU A 151 15.51 -4.32 -4.62
CA LEU A 151 14.22 -4.91 -4.27
C LEU A 151 13.92 -6.15 -5.11
N PRO A 152 13.45 -7.25 -4.51
CA PRO A 152 12.97 -8.41 -5.25
C PRO A 152 11.68 -8.07 -6.01
N ASP A 153 11.47 -8.69 -7.16
CA ASP A 153 10.25 -8.54 -7.96
C ASP A 153 9.13 -9.51 -7.58
N HIS A 154 9.42 -10.50 -6.75
CA HIS A 154 8.46 -11.44 -6.15
C HIS A 154 9.06 -12.11 -4.92
N LEU A 155 8.21 -12.72 -4.10
CA LEU A 155 8.61 -13.57 -2.97
C LEU A 155 7.77 -14.84 -2.92
N ASN A 156 8.41 -15.96 -2.56
CA ASN A 156 7.73 -17.17 -2.13
C ASN A 156 7.95 -17.33 -0.63
N ILE A 157 6.85 -17.37 0.14
CA ILE A 157 6.90 -17.45 1.58
C ILE A 157 5.97 -18.56 2.09
N THR A 158 6.17 -18.98 3.33
CA THR A 158 5.28 -19.92 4.03
C THR A 158 4.85 -19.31 5.35
N VAL A 159 3.55 -19.28 5.60
CA VAL A 159 2.94 -18.82 6.84
C VAL A 159 2.07 -19.95 7.39
N GLY A 160 2.46 -20.52 8.55
CA GLY A 160 1.86 -21.74 9.06
C GLY A 160 2.00 -22.89 8.07
N SER A 161 0.89 -23.45 7.60
CA SER A 161 0.87 -24.54 6.60
C SER A 161 0.59 -24.05 5.17
N LYS A 162 0.43 -22.73 4.95
CA LYS A 162 0.08 -22.16 3.64
C LYS A 162 1.31 -21.59 2.96
N SER A 163 1.47 -21.88 1.67
CA SER A 163 2.47 -21.26 0.80
C SER A 163 1.87 -20.10 0.04
N PHE A 164 2.63 -19.01 -0.09
CA PHE A 164 2.21 -17.81 -0.80
C PHE A 164 3.23 -17.44 -1.87
N HIS A 165 2.72 -16.90 -2.97
CA HIS A 165 3.51 -16.18 -3.98
C HIS A 165 3.05 -14.73 -3.97
N LEU A 166 3.94 -13.83 -3.57
CA LEU A 166 3.72 -12.40 -3.50
C LEU A 166 4.38 -11.75 -4.71
N VAL A 167 3.66 -10.98 -5.48
CA VAL A 167 4.18 -10.32 -6.69
C VAL A 167 3.44 -9.00 -6.90
N HIS A 168 4.11 -8.00 -7.51
CA HIS A 168 3.47 -6.70 -7.70
C HIS A 168 2.26 -6.78 -8.63
N ALA A 169 2.44 -7.25 -9.87
CA ALA A 169 1.36 -7.31 -10.85
C ALA A 169 0.82 -8.73 -11.07
N PHE A 170 1.57 -9.61 -11.73
CA PHE A 170 1.13 -11.00 -11.97
C PHE A 170 2.32 -11.95 -12.12
N PRO A 171 2.20 -13.23 -11.73
CA PRO A 171 3.28 -14.21 -11.90
C PRO A 171 3.67 -14.37 -13.37
N ALA A 172 4.98 -14.29 -13.66
CA ALA A 172 5.52 -14.42 -15.00
C ALA A 172 7.00 -14.82 -14.96
N ASP A 173 7.59 -15.12 -16.13
CA ASP A 173 8.98 -15.61 -16.24
C ASP A 173 10.03 -14.51 -16.08
N ASN A 174 9.67 -13.23 -16.25
CA ASN A 174 10.61 -12.11 -16.19
C ASN A 174 10.07 -10.96 -15.35
N THR A 175 10.98 -10.13 -14.85
CA THR A 175 10.68 -8.98 -13.98
C THR A 175 9.71 -8.00 -14.63
N GLU A 176 9.88 -7.69 -15.91
CA GLU A 176 9.05 -6.71 -16.60
C GLU A 176 7.58 -7.16 -16.60
N ALA A 177 7.31 -8.41 -16.94
CA ALA A 177 5.97 -8.96 -16.88
C ALA A 177 5.42 -9.02 -15.44
N ARG A 178 6.25 -9.37 -14.43
CA ARG A 178 5.83 -9.42 -13.01
C ARG A 178 5.39 -8.07 -12.46
N ILE A 179 5.84 -6.97 -13.04
CA ILE A 179 5.52 -5.63 -12.55
C ILE A 179 4.54 -4.83 -13.44
N TRP A 180 4.14 -5.37 -14.61
CA TRP A 180 3.27 -4.65 -15.55
C TRP A 180 2.02 -5.42 -16.00
N THR A 181 2.00 -6.76 -15.92
CA THR A 181 0.89 -7.55 -16.42
C THR A 181 -0.41 -7.24 -15.65
N ARG A 182 -1.48 -6.99 -16.39
CA ARG A 182 -2.83 -6.83 -15.83
C ARG A 182 -3.64 -8.07 -16.14
N PRO A 183 -3.90 -8.93 -15.15
CA PRO A 183 -4.70 -10.13 -15.39
C PRO A 183 -6.18 -9.81 -15.57
N ASP A 184 -6.87 -10.70 -16.26
CA ASP A 184 -8.31 -10.79 -16.17
C ASP A 184 -8.74 -11.59 -14.92
N TYR A 185 -9.98 -11.42 -14.48
CA TYR A 185 -10.51 -12.06 -13.25
C TYR A 185 -10.34 -13.59 -13.21
N SER A 186 -10.38 -14.26 -14.35
CA SER A 186 -10.29 -15.71 -14.48
C SER A 186 -8.92 -16.23 -14.93
N ASP A 187 -7.93 -15.35 -15.07
CA ASP A 187 -6.63 -15.78 -15.56
C ASP A 187 -5.97 -16.81 -14.64
N PRO A 188 -5.48 -17.92 -15.19
CA PRO A 188 -4.80 -18.94 -14.40
C PRO A 188 -3.41 -18.50 -14.02
N VAL A 189 -2.96 -18.87 -12.83
CA VAL A 189 -1.56 -18.69 -12.40
C VAL A 189 -0.70 -19.86 -12.88
N PRO A 190 0.61 -19.66 -13.13
CA PRO A 190 1.50 -20.70 -13.68
C PRO A 190 1.97 -21.72 -12.63
N PHE A 191 1.19 -21.95 -11.58
CA PHE A 191 1.55 -22.86 -10.50
C PHE A 191 0.60 -24.06 -10.47
N GLN A 192 1.15 -25.26 -10.20
CA GLN A 192 0.40 -26.51 -10.10
C GLN A 192 0.14 -26.92 -8.63
N ASP A 193 0.75 -26.21 -7.68
CA ASP A 193 0.54 -26.42 -6.24
C ASP A 193 -0.56 -25.50 -5.68
N ASN A 194 -0.93 -25.73 -4.44
CA ASN A 194 -2.01 -25.00 -3.76
C ASN A 194 -1.53 -23.67 -3.13
N ARG A 195 -0.47 -23.05 -3.68
CA ARG A 195 -0.03 -21.74 -3.18
C ARG A 195 -1.05 -20.64 -3.46
N VAL A 196 -1.19 -19.73 -2.53
CA VAL A 196 -2.01 -18.53 -2.69
C VAL A 196 -1.18 -17.47 -3.38
N VAL A 197 -1.67 -16.93 -4.50
CA VAL A 197 -1.03 -15.81 -5.21
C VAL A 197 -1.70 -14.50 -4.76
N ILE A 198 -0.89 -13.51 -4.36
CA ILE A 198 -1.38 -12.19 -3.97
C ILE A 198 -0.73 -11.14 -4.86
N VAL A 199 -1.56 -10.26 -5.43
CA VAL A 199 -1.18 -9.25 -6.43
C VAL A 199 -1.69 -7.85 -6.07
N GLY A 200 -0.98 -6.82 -6.53
CA GLY A 200 -1.37 -5.40 -6.53
C GLY A 200 -1.59 -4.87 -7.94
N HIS A 201 -1.08 -3.66 -8.23
CA HIS A 201 -0.96 -3.01 -9.55
C HIS A 201 -2.29 -2.75 -10.30
N THR A 202 -3.15 -3.75 -10.38
CA THR A 202 -4.44 -3.63 -11.05
C THR A 202 -5.50 -3.32 -10.01
N VAL A 203 -6.02 -2.09 -10.06
CA VAL A 203 -7.06 -1.64 -9.11
C VAL A 203 -8.22 -2.61 -9.13
N THR A 204 -8.67 -3.04 -7.95
CA THR A 204 -9.68 -4.09 -7.79
C THR A 204 -11.02 -3.78 -8.44
N ALA A 205 -11.33 -2.51 -8.70
CA ALA A 205 -12.47 -2.10 -9.55
C ALA A 205 -12.50 -2.80 -10.91
N HIS A 206 -11.32 -3.17 -11.45
CA HIS A 206 -11.20 -3.89 -12.73
C HIS A 206 -11.87 -5.28 -12.70
N PHE A 207 -11.99 -5.87 -11.53
CA PHE A 207 -12.51 -7.22 -11.33
C PHE A 207 -13.97 -7.29 -10.86
N LEU A 208 -14.68 -6.15 -10.74
CA LEU A 208 -16.02 -6.10 -10.16
C LEU A 208 -17.16 -6.38 -11.14
N GLY A 209 -16.83 -6.83 -12.38
CA GLY A 209 -17.82 -7.29 -13.34
C GLY A 209 -18.63 -6.19 -14.05
N GLU A 210 -18.30 -4.92 -13.84
CA GLU A 210 -18.90 -3.81 -14.57
C GLU A 210 -18.31 -3.68 -15.98
N GLN A 211 -18.96 -2.89 -16.85
CA GLN A 211 -18.52 -2.70 -18.24
C GLN A 211 -17.11 -2.07 -18.34
N SER A 212 -16.73 -1.30 -17.32
CA SER A 212 -15.37 -0.76 -17.19
C SER A 212 -15.00 -0.53 -15.74
N PRO A 213 -13.70 -0.45 -15.41
CA PRO A 213 -13.23 -0.06 -14.06
C PRO A 213 -13.78 1.30 -13.62
N HIS A 214 -14.04 2.21 -14.57
CA HIS A 214 -14.60 3.52 -14.28
C HIS A 214 -16.09 3.44 -13.86
N ASP A 215 -16.86 2.52 -14.44
CA ASP A 215 -18.26 2.30 -14.05
C ASP A 215 -18.34 1.65 -12.68
N ALA A 216 -17.48 0.66 -12.39
CA ALA A 216 -17.35 0.08 -11.06
C ALA A 216 -16.99 1.13 -9.99
N MET A 217 -16.06 2.04 -10.31
CA MET A 217 -15.68 3.14 -9.43
C MET A 217 -16.87 4.07 -9.13
N ARG A 218 -17.64 4.45 -10.16
CA ARG A 218 -18.84 5.29 -9.99
C ARG A 218 -19.93 4.61 -9.16
N ALA A 219 -20.12 3.30 -9.35
CA ALA A 219 -21.07 2.53 -8.59
C ALA A 219 -20.72 2.54 -7.10
N LEU A 220 -19.47 2.26 -6.74
CA LEU A 220 -18.99 2.30 -5.35
C LEU A 220 -19.11 3.70 -4.74
N GLU A 221 -18.73 4.74 -5.49
CA GLU A 221 -18.88 6.13 -5.03
C GLU A 221 -20.34 6.50 -4.74
N SER A 222 -21.29 6.02 -5.57
CA SER A 222 -22.72 6.29 -5.37
C SER A 222 -23.30 5.57 -4.15
N MET A 223 -22.68 4.48 -3.69
CA MET A 223 -23.06 3.70 -2.51
C MET A 223 -22.26 4.09 -1.27
N GLU A 224 -21.34 5.06 -1.39
CA GLU A 224 -20.39 5.44 -0.32
C GLU A 224 -19.51 4.26 0.15
N GLU A 225 -19.24 3.30 -0.75
CA GLU A 225 -18.43 2.12 -0.48
C GLU A 225 -16.97 2.30 -0.92
N HIS A 226 -16.09 1.50 -0.35
CA HIS A 226 -14.68 1.45 -0.72
C HIS A 226 -14.38 0.27 -1.63
N PHE A 227 -13.28 0.37 -2.41
CA PHE A 227 -12.79 -0.75 -3.19
C PHE A 227 -12.51 -1.95 -2.28
N PRO A 228 -13.12 -3.13 -2.55
CA PRO A 228 -12.86 -4.35 -1.81
C PRO A 228 -11.54 -5.02 -2.21
N ILE A 229 -10.97 -5.84 -1.35
CA ILE A 229 -10.04 -6.89 -1.77
C ILE A 229 -10.85 -7.88 -2.62
N VAL A 230 -10.28 -8.34 -3.73
CA VAL A 230 -10.97 -9.28 -4.63
C VAL A 230 -10.30 -10.65 -4.57
N HIS A 231 -11.07 -11.64 -4.13
CA HIS A 231 -10.68 -13.05 -4.16
C HIS A 231 -11.11 -13.66 -5.50
N ALA A 232 -10.24 -13.57 -6.51
CA ALA A 232 -10.43 -14.21 -7.81
C ALA A 232 -10.21 -15.74 -7.72
N PRO A 233 -10.59 -16.53 -8.74
CA PRO A 233 -10.44 -17.99 -8.68
C PRO A 233 -9.01 -18.47 -8.46
N HIS A 234 -8.01 -17.71 -8.90
CA HIS A 234 -6.60 -18.13 -8.91
C HIS A 234 -5.65 -17.18 -8.18
N PHE A 235 -6.12 -16.00 -7.76
CA PHE A 235 -5.30 -15.01 -7.05
C PHE A 235 -6.15 -14.10 -6.15
N ILE A 236 -5.50 -13.38 -5.26
CA ILE A 236 -6.11 -12.33 -4.44
C ILE A 236 -5.53 -10.99 -4.89
N ALA A 237 -6.39 -10.06 -5.32
CA ALA A 237 -5.99 -8.71 -5.71
C ALA A 237 -6.26 -7.71 -4.57
N ILE A 238 -5.24 -6.93 -4.18
CA ILE A 238 -5.30 -6.05 -3.01
C ILE A 238 -5.03 -4.57 -3.31
N ASP A 239 -4.82 -4.16 -4.57
CA ASP A 239 -4.75 -2.74 -4.92
C ASP A 239 -6.16 -2.10 -4.86
N CYS A 240 -6.52 -1.59 -3.70
CA CYS A 240 -7.79 -0.90 -3.46
C CYS A 240 -7.71 0.60 -3.78
N GLY A 241 -6.86 0.98 -4.73
CA GLY A 241 -6.82 2.30 -5.34
C GLY A 241 -6.29 3.41 -4.44
N CYS A 242 -5.44 3.13 -3.45
CA CYS A 242 -4.92 4.11 -2.49
C CYS A 242 -4.35 5.36 -3.17
N GLY A 243 -3.61 5.19 -4.28
CA GLY A 243 -3.04 6.28 -5.08
C GLY A 243 -4.01 7.01 -6.01
N ASN A 244 -5.28 6.64 -6.07
CA ASN A 244 -6.27 7.26 -6.95
C ASN A 244 -6.93 8.48 -6.29
N ARG A 245 -7.58 9.33 -7.12
CA ARG A 245 -8.32 10.51 -6.66
C ARG A 245 -9.83 10.23 -6.62
N THR A 246 -10.25 9.21 -5.88
CA THR A 246 -11.65 8.84 -5.72
C THR A 246 -12.00 8.68 -4.24
N PRO A 247 -13.22 9.02 -3.81
CA PRO A 247 -13.69 8.73 -2.44
C PRO A 247 -13.65 7.24 -2.10
N ALA A 248 -13.88 6.35 -3.07
CA ALA A 248 -13.88 4.90 -2.89
C ALA A 248 -12.50 4.30 -2.57
N ARG A 249 -11.42 5.06 -2.70
CA ARG A 249 -10.04 4.61 -2.47
C ARG A 249 -9.76 4.24 -1.02
N ARG A 250 -9.01 3.18 -0.81
CA ARG A 250 -8.40 2.85 0.49
C ARG A 250 -7.04 2.20 0.33
N LEU A 251 -6.23 2.22 1.36
CA LEU A 251 -5.13 1.29 1.52
C LEU A 251 -5.71 0.07 2.22
N ALA A 252 -5.74 -1.07 1.55
CA ALA A 252 -6.21 -2.32 2.13
C ALA A 252 -5.02 -3.12 2.69
N CYS A 253 -5.29 -3.92 3.70
CA CYS A 253 -4.33 -4.87 4.27
C CYS A 253 -4.99 -6.23 4.44
N LEU A 254 -4.25 -7.30 4.12
CA LEU A 254 -4.65 -8.68 4.31
C LEU A 254 -3.71 -9.37 5.30
N ARG A 255 -4.25 -10.02 6.33
CA ARG A 255 -3.48 -10.87 7.23
C ARG A 255 -3.40 -12.29 6.65
N LEU A 256 -2.20 -12.86 6.57
CA LEU A 256 -1.96 -14.11 5.84
C LEU A 256 -2.38 -15.36 6.61
N GLU A 257 -2.44 -15.32 7.92
CA GLU A 257 -2.80 -16.46 8.77
C GLU A 257 -4.24 -16.92 8.51
N ASP A 258 -5.16 -15.99 8.40
CA ASP A 258 -6.60 -16.22 8.38
C ASP A 258 -7.37 -15.42 7.33
N PHE A 259 -6.67 -14.66 6.48
CA PHE A 259 -7.23 -13.79 5.45
C PHE A 259 -8.13 -12.68 5.99
N GLN A 260 -7.89 -12.24 7.23
CA GLN A 260 -8.59 -11.07 7.76
C GLN A 260 -8.20 -9.81 6.97
N GLU A 261 -9.19 -9.07 6.52
CA GLU A 261 -9.06 -7.80 5.80
C GLU A 261 -9.17 -6.61 6.77
N PHE A 262 -8.42 -5.55 6.45
CA PHE A 262 -8.42 -4.29 7.17
C PHE A 262 -8.54 -3.09 6.23
#